data_fce1e0ca74fc7f07507ffd7f37a540db
#
_entry.id   fce1e0ca74fc7f07507ffd7f37a540db
#
_cell.length_a   1.000
_cell.length_b   1.000
_cell.length_c   1.000
_cell.angle_alpha   90.00
_cell.angle_beta   90.00
_cell.angle_gamma   90.00
#
_symmetry.space_group_name_H-M   'P 1'
#
loop_
_entity.id
_entity.type
_entity.pdbx_description
1 polymer ?
#
loop_
_entity_poly.entity_id
_entity_poly.type
_entity_poly.pdbx_seq_one_letter_code
_entity_poly.pdbx_strand_id
1 'polypeptide(L)'
;MGAGVAGALKRIGGSEIEREAVAKGPIEIGEAVVTSGGALSAKYVIHAAVMGQDLTTNRSKIGRATRNSLTRAGELGISSIAFPALGTGVGGFPVDIAADAMITECVSFVESGSAPLLKKIVFVLFSGDALAAFEKRLNGRN
;
A
#
# COMPACT_ATOMS: atom_id res chain seq x y z
N MET A 1 -0.57 10.23 -10.52
CA MET A 1 0.27 9.03 -10.77
C MET A 1 1.50 9.37 -11.64
N GLY A 2 2.35 10.23 -11.14
CA GLY A 2 3.49 10.74 -11.94
C GLY A 2 4.82 10.02 -11.72
N ALA A 3 5.07 9.49 -10.54
CA ALA A 3 6.36 8.96 -10.15
C ALA A 3 6.24 7.73 -9.25
N GLY A 4 7.37 7.07 -8.98
CA GLY A 4 7.44 5.90 -8.10
C GLY A 4 6.59 4.74 -8.59
N VAL A 5 6.01 4.00 -7.65
CA VAL A 5 5.15 2.85 -7.93
C VAL A 5 3.91 3.27 -8.74
N ALA A 6 3.29 4.39 -8.38
CA ALA A 6 2.11 4.89 -9.09
C ALA A 6 2.42 5.17 -10.56
N GLY A 7 3.58 5.79 -10.84
CA GLY A 7 4.01 6.02 -12.21
C GLY A 7 4.28 4.74 -12.99
N ALA A 8 4.88 3.74 -12.33
CA ALA A 8 5.12 2.43 -12.93
C ALA A 8 3.80 1.72 -13.26
N LEU A 9 2.83 1.77 -12.37
CA LEU A 9 1.51 1.19 -12.59
C LEU A 9 0.81 1.83 -13.79
N LYS A 10 0.90 3.16 -13.91
CA LYS A 10 0.33 3.88 -15.05
C LYS A 10 0.99 3.45 -16.36
N ARG A 11 2.33 3.38 -16.39
CA ARG A 11 3.07 3.02 -17.61
C ARG A 11 2.74 1.61 -18.09
N ILE A 12 2.64 0.66 -17.18
CA ILE A 12 2.42 -0.75 -17.51
C ILE A 12 0.94 -1.07 -17.64
N GLY A 13 0.12 -0.57 -16.74
CA GLY A 13 -1.31 -0.86 -16.68
C GLY A 13 -2.18 0.02 -17.57
N GLY A 14 -1.64 1.13 -18.07
CA GLY A 14 -2.35 2.07 -18.93
C GLY A 14 -2.97 3.24 -18.17
N SER A 15 -3.40 4.24 -18.93
CA SER A 15 -3.96 5.49 -18.39
C SER A 15 -5.34 5.33 -17.75
N GLU A 16 -6.00 4.21 -18.00
CA GLU A 16 -7.34 3.93 -17.44
C GLU A 16 -7.30 3.89 -15.91
N ILE A 17 -6.24 3.32 -15.33
CA ILE A 17 -6.06 3.26 -13.87
C ILE A 17 -6.05 4.67 -13.28
N GLU A 18 -5.30 5.59 -13.90
CA GLU A 18 -5.24 6.97 -13.44
C GLU A 18 -6.60 7.67 -13.56
N ARG A 19 -7.30 7.46 -14.68
CA ARG A 19 -8.62 8.06 -14.89
C ARG A 19 -9.61 7.61 -13.81
N GLU A 20 -9.63 6.33 -13.49
CA GLU A 20 -10.49 5.80 -12.43
C GLU A 20 -10.12 6.38 -11.07
N ALA A 21 -8.82 6.46 -10.76
CA ALA A 21 -8.34 7.00 -9.49
C ALA A 21 -8.72 8.47 -9.35
N VAL A 22 -8.52 9.27 -10.40
CA VAL A 22 -8.88 10.70 -10.41
C VAL A 22 -10.38 10.87 -10.23
N ALA A 23 -11.19 10.03 -10.86
CA ALA A 23 -12.65 10.10 -10.74
C ALA A 23 -13.13 9.83 -9.31
N LYS A 24 -12.38 9.05 -8.53
CA LYS A 24 -12.72 8.73 -7.13
C LYS A 24 -12.09 9.68 -6.12
N GLY A 25 -11.19 10.52 -6.56
CA GLY A 25 -10.53 11.49 -5.70
C GLY A 25 -11.19 12.87 -5.74
N PRO A 26 -10.63 13.83 -4.97
CA PRO A 26 -9.57 13.61 -3.99
C PRO A 26 -10.05 12.81 -2.78
N ILE A 27 -9.14 12.11 -2.12
CA ILE A 27 -9.42 11.39 -0.89
C ILE A 27 -8.55 11.92 0.24
N GLU A 28 -8.99 11.74 1.48
CA GLU A 28 -8.22 12.15 2.64
C GLU A 28 -6.96 11.31 2.80
N ILE A 29 -5.91 11.91 3.35
CA ILE A 29 -4.67 11.20 3.68
C ILE A 29 -4.98 10.12 4.71
N GLY A 30 -4.50 8.91 4.43
CA GLY A 30 -4.80 7.72 5.22
C GLY A 30 -5.91 6.86 4.61
N GLU A 31 -6.64 7.37 3.63
CA GLU A 31 -7.68 6.61 2.95
C GLU A 31 -7.14 5.85 1.75
N ALA A 32 -7.96 4.94 1.23
CA ALA A 32 -7.61 4.13 0.07
C ALA A 32 -8.84 3.92 -0.82
N VAL A 33 -8.62 4.00 -2.12
CA VAL A 33 -9.67 3.75 -3.13
C VAL A 33 -9.24 2.67 -4.09
N VAL A 34 -10.21 1.98 -4.67
CA VAL A 34 -9.99 0.84 -5.55
C VAL A 34 -10.27 1.24 -7.00
N THR A 35 -9.38 0.83 -7.90
CA THR A 35 -9.63 0.89 -9.34
C THR A 35 -9.44 -0.49 -9.94
N SER A 36 -9.78 -0.63 -11.23
CA SER A 36 -9.41 -1.84 -11.97
C SER A 36 -7.89 -1.92 -12.12
N GLY A 37 -7.41 -3.09 -12.48
CA GLY A 37 -5.98 -3.30 -12.76
C GLY A 37 -5.56 -2.87 -14.17
N GLY A 38 -6.48 -2.40 -15.01
CA GLY A 38 -6.18 -2.06 -16.40
C GLY A 38 -5.52 -3.22 -17.12
N ALA A 39 -4.38 -2.98 -17.76
CA ALA A 39 -3.62 -4.01 -18.47
C ALA A 39 -2.70 -4.84 -17.55
N LEU A 40 -2.71 -4.60 -16.23
CA LEU A 40 -1.93 -5.38 -15.29
C LEU A 40 -2.53 -6.78 -15.09
N SER A 41 -1.71 -7.72 -14.63
CA SER A 41 -2.19 -9.04 -14.25
C SER A 41 -3.08 -9.01 -13.01
N ALA A 42 -2.88 -8.02 -12.14
CA ALA A 42 -3.73 -7.83 -10.95
C ALA A 42 -5.14 -7.40 -11.36
N LYS A 43 -6.14 -7.92 -10.68
CA LYS A 43 -7.54 -7.55 -10.93
C LYS A 43 -7.84 -6.12 -10.51
N TYR A 44 -7.20 -5.67 -9.45
CA TYR A 44 -7.46 -4.37 -8.83
C TYR A 44 -6.17 -3.66 -8.48
N VAL A 45 -6.23 -2.34 -8.41
CA VAL A 45 -5.20 -1.51 -7.79
C VAL A 45 -5.86 -0.77 -6.64
N ILE A 46 -5.25 -0.82 -5.47
CA ILE A 46 -5.68 -0.05 -4.30
C ILE A 46 -4.74 1.12 -4.14
N HIS A 47 -5.28 2.32 -4.25
CA HIS A 47 -4.51 3.56 -4.19
C HIS A 47 -4.59 4.11 -2.78
N ALA A 48 -3.48 4.07 -2.05
CA ALA A 48 -3.41 4.55 -0.67
C ALA A 48 -2.84 5.96 -0.64
N ALA A 49 -3.53 6.88 0.01
CA ALA A 49 -3.10 8.26 0.16
C ALA A 49 -2.22 8.39 1.40
N VAL A 50 -0.89 8.38 1.23
CA VAL A 50 0.05 8.45 2.35
C VAL A 50 0.63 9.83 2.58
N MET A 51 0.51 10.74 1.60
CA MET A 51 1.05 12.09 1.70
C MET A 51 0.20 13.07 0.91
N GLY A 52 0.22 14.35 1.33
CA GLY A 52 -0.44 15.42 0.61
C GLY A 52 0.46 16.04 -0.45
N GLN A 53 0.05 17.23 -0.93
CA GLN A 53 0.82 17.98 -1.93
C GLN A 53 2.16 18.45 -1.40
N ASP A 54 2.32 18.56 -0.08
CA ASP A 54 3.58 18.89 0.57
C ASP A 54 4.59 17.75 0.52
N LEU A 55 4.19 16.58 0.06
CA LEU A 55 5.03 15.36 -0.09
C LEU A 55 5.62 14.89 1.24
N THR A 56 4.94 15.18 2.36
CA THR A 56 5.35 14.69 3.69
C THR A 56 4.40 13.62 4.18
N THR A 57 4.92 12.73 5.01
CA THR A 57 4.12 11.69 5.65
C THR A 57 4.66 11.42 7.06
N ASN A 58 4.01 10.55 7.78
CA ASN A 58 4.43 10.12 9.10
C ASN A 58 3.93 8.70 9.39
N ARG A 59 4.36 8.16 10.53
CA ARG A 59 3.99 6.80 10.94
C ARG A 59 2.47 6.59 10.98
N SER A 60 1.73 7.54 11.51
CA SER A 60 0.28 7.44 11.63
C SER A 60 -0.40 7.38 10.26
N LYS A 61 0.02 8.22 9.33
CA LYS A 61 -0.54 8.24 7.97
C LYS A 61 -0.26 6.94 7.23
N ILE A 62 0.97 6.42 7.36
CA ILE A 62 1.36 5.14 6.74
C ILE A 62 0.54 4.00 7.34
N GLY A 63 0.39 3.96 8.65
CA GLY A 63 -0.39 2.93 9.32
C GLY A 63 -1.85 2.94 8.91
N ARG A 64 -2.46 4.12 8.87
CA ARG A 64 -3.86 4.26 8.44
C ARG A 64 -4.06 3.84 6.98
N ALA A 65 -3.16 4.26 6.09
CA ALA A 65 -3.23 3.89 4.68
C ALA A 65 -3.09 2.37 4.51
N THR A 66 -2.21 1.73 5.26
CA THR A 66 -2.05 0.29 5.25
C THR A 66 -3.34 -0.40 5.70
N ARG A 67 -3.90 0.02 6.83
CA ARG A 67 -5.13 -0.58 7.36
C ARG A 67 -6.31 -0.37 6.42
N ASN A 68 -6.47 0.82 5.86
CA ASN A 68 -7.57 1.09 4.94
C ASN A 68 -7.42 0.31 3.63
N SER A 69 -6.18 0.11 3.16
CA SER A 69 -5.93 -0.75 2.00
C SER A 69 -6.34 -2.20 2.28
N LEU A 70 -6.03 -2.71 3.46
CA LEU A 70 -6.45 -4.05 3.87
C LEU A 70 -7.96 -4.16 4.00
N THR A 71 -8.60 -3.11 4.49
CA THR A 71 -10.07 -3.05 4.56
C THR A 71 -10.69 -3.13 3.17
N ARG A 72 -10.14 -2.38 2.19
CA ARG A 72 -10.59 -2.48 0.80
C ARG A 72 -10.41 -3.89 0.25
N ALA A 73 -9.25 -4.51 0.54
CA ALA A 73 -8.99 -5.89 0.12
C ALA A 73 -10.02 -6.86 0.69
N GLY A 74 -10.37 -6.69 1.95
CA GLY A 74 -11.41 -7.51 2.60
C GLY A 74 -12.77 -7.35 1.95
N GLU A 75 -13.15 -6.12 1.62
CA GLU A 75 -14.40 -5.83 0.95
C GLU A 75 -14.48 -6.45 -0.44
N LEU A 76 -13.35 -6.52 -1.13
CA LEU A 76 -13.26 -7.14 -2.46
C LEU A 76 -13.23 -8.66 -2.41
N GLY A 77 -13.00 -9.25 -1.25
CA GLY A 77 -12.91 -10.70 -1.10
C GLY A 77 -11.69 -11.31 -1.79
N ILE A 78 -10.63 -10.55 -2.00
CA ILE A 78 -9.42 -11.05 -2.66
C ILE A 78 -8.59 -11.91 -1.73
N SER A 79 -7.78 -12.80 -2.31
CA SER A 79 -6.97 -13.75 -1.55
C SER A 79 -5.55 -13.27 -1.29
N SER A 80 -5.06 -12.29 -2.05
CA SER A 80 -3.70 -11.78 -1.90
C SER A 80 -3.63 -10.29 -2.22
N ILE A 81 -2.67 -9.62 -1.55
CA ILE A 81 -2.39 -8.20 -1.77
C ILE A 81 -0.88 -7.99 -1.73
N ALA A 82 -0.37 -7.10 -2.57
CA ALA A 82 1.03 -6.72 -2.59
C ALA A 82 1.16 -5.23 -2.24
N PHE A 83 2.09 -4.93 -1.33
CA PHE A 83 2.40 -3.58 -0.90
C PHE A 83 3.82 -3.19 -1.25
N PRO A 84 4.05 -1.96 -1.71
CA PRO A 84 5.39 -1.37 -1.67
C PRO A 84 5.68 -0.81 -0.26
N ALA A 85 6.86 -0.27 -0.05
CA ALA A 85 7.17 0.44 1.20
C ALA A 85 6.58 1.86 1.13
N LEU A 86 5.38 2.01 1.65
CA LEU A 86 4.62 3.26 1.57
C LEU A 86 5.37 4.44 2.20
N GLY A 87 5.40 5.57 1.50
CA GLY A 87 5.98 6.82 2.01
C GLY A 87 7.50 6.92 1.92
N THR A 88 8.20 5.87 1.50
CA THR A 88 9.67 5.85 1.52
C THR A 88 10.32 6.31 0.22
N GLY A 89 9.55 6.43 -0.86
CA GLY A 89 10.07 6.92 -2.14
C GLY A 89 10.16 8.44 -2.18
N VAL A 90 9.21 9.09 -2.85
CA VAL A 90 9.16 10.54 -2.97
C VAL A 90 9.08 11.22 -1.58
N GLY A 91 8.33 10.64 -0.65
CA GLY A 91 8.21 11.16 0.71
C GLY A 91 9.48 11.04 1.55
N GLY A 92 10.43 10.19 1.15
CA GLY A 92 11.69 10.02 1.84
C GLY A 92 11.60 9.56 3.29
N PHE A 93 10.50 8.98 3.69
CA PHE A 93 10.31 8.55 5.08
C PHE A 93 11.23 7.37 5.42
N PRO A 94 11.78 7.30 6.64
CA PRO A 94 12.70 6.21 7.01
C PRO A 94 12.04 4.83 6.84
N VAL A 95 12.73 3.95 6.12
CA VAL A 95 12.16 2.66 5.74
C VAL A 95 11.96 1.71 6.92
N ASP A 96 12.79 1.79 7.94
CA ASP A 96 12.64 0.95 9.13
C ASP A 96 11.39 1.31 9.93
N ILE A 97 11.06 2.61 10.01
CA ILE A 97 9.84 3.06 10.68
C ILE A 97 8.61 2.69 9.84
N ALA A 98 8.71 2.84 8.52
CA ALA A 98 7.62 2.43 7.61
C ALA A 98 7.37 0.93 7.73
N ALA A 99 8.41 0.11 7.76
CA ALA A 99 8.27 -1.34 7.94
C ALA A 99 7.54 -1.67 9.23
N ASP A 100 7.93 -1.04 10.33
CA ASP A 100 7.28 -1.27 11.62
C ASP A 100 5.80 -0.85 11.58
N ALA A 101 5.50 0.32 11.04
CA ALA A 101 4.13 0.81 10.95
C ALA A 101 3.25 -0.13 10.11
N MET A 102 3.73 -0.53 8.93
CA MET A 102 2.97 -1.36 8.02
C MET A 102 2.75 -2.77 8.56
N ILE A 103 3.80 -3.39 9.06
CA ILE A 103 3.73 -4.76 9.58
C ILE A 103 2.84 -4.81 10.83
N THR A 104 2.95 -3.81 11.72
CA THR A 104 2.08 -3.71 12.90
C THR A 104 0.61 -3.68 12.48
N GLU A 105 0.26 -2.89 11.48
CA GLU A 105 -1.13 -2.81 11.00
C GLU A 105 -1.57 -4.11 10.32
N CYS A 106 -0.71 -4.74 9.53
CA CYS A 106 -1.03 -6.02 8.90
C CYS A 106 -1.32 -7.10 9.94
N VAL A 107 -0.51 -7.19 10.97
CA VAL A 107 -0.70 -8.16 12.05
C VAL A 107 -2.01 -7.92 12.78
N SER A 108 -2.25 -6.68 13.17
CA SER A 108 -3.49 -6.29 13.86
C SER A 108 -4.72 -6.61 13.01
N PHE A 109 -4.66 -6.33 11.71
CA PHE A 109 -5.76 -6.59 10.80
C PHE A 109 -6.04 -8.08 10.65
N VAL A 110 -5.00 -8.89 10.48
CA VAL A 110 -5.13 -10.36 10.36
C VAL A 110 -5.71 -10.94 11.65
N GLU A 111 -5.24 -10.48 12.80
CA GLU A 111 -5.73 -10.95 14.10
C GLU A 111 -7.19 -10.56 14.34
N SER A 112 -7.66 -9.47 13.72
CA SER A 112 -9.06 -9.06 13.85
C SER A 112 -10.04 -9.99 13.14
N GLY A 113 -9.56 -10.81 12.19
CA GLY A 113 -10.41 -11.72 11.41
C GLY A 113 -11.33 -11.01 10.40
N SER A 114 -11.09 -9.73 10.11
CA SER A 114 -11.97 -8.92 9.27
C SER A 114 -11.95 -9.29 7.78
N ALA A 115 -10.93 -10.02 7.32
CA ALA A 115 -10.82 -10.44 5.93
C ALA A 115 -10.42 -11.92 5.85
N PRO A 116 -11.38 -12.84 6.13
CA PRO A 116 -11.04 -14.26 6.21
C PRO A 116 -10.58 -14.88 4.89
N LEU A 117 -10.90 -14.24 3.75
CA LEU A 117 -10.48 -14.72 2.43
C LEU A 117 -9.08 -14.28 2.06
N LEU A 118 -8.52 -13.27 2.74
CA LEU A 118 -7.17 -12.79 2.49
C LEU A 118 -6.16 -13.76 3.11
N LYS A 119 -5.39 -14.44 2.25
CA LYS A 119 -4.46 -15.50 2.65
C LYS A 119 -3.00 -15.10 2.57
N LYS A 120 -2.68 -14.03 1.82
CA LYS A 120 -1.30 -13.70 1.52
C LYS A 120 -1.12 -12.19 1.41
N ILE A 121 -0.17 -11.66 2.17
CA ILE A 121 0.27 -10.26 2.11
C ILE A 121 1.75 -10.30 1.71
N VAL A 122 2.09 -9.63 0.61
CA VAL A 122 3.46 -9.61 0.07
C VAL A 122 3.97 -8.18 0.09
N PHE A 123 5.19 -7.98 0.53
CA PHE A 123 5.87 -6.68 0.42
C PHE A 123 6.86 -6.74 -0.73
N VAL A 124 6.67 -5.88 -1.72
CA VAL A 124 7.53 -5.80 -2.92
C VAL A 124 8.41 -4.56 -2.77
N LEU A 125 9.70 -4.78 -2.61
CA LEU A 125 10.63 -3.74 -2.18
C LEU A 125 11.71 -3.53 -3.25
N PHE A 126 12.12 -2.26 -3.44
CA PHE A 126 13.03 -1.90 -4.52
C PHE A 126 14.51 -1.90 -4.14
N SER A 127 14.83 -1.86 -2.83
CA SER A 127 16.22 -1.78 -2.39
C SER A 127 16.53 -2.86 -1.38
N GLY A 128 17.82 -3.19 -1.25
CA GLY A 128 18.30 -4.10 -0.23
C GLY A 128 18.04 -3.58 1.18
N ASP A 129 18.15 -2.27 1.37
CA ASP A 129 17.86 -1.65 2.67
C ASP A 129 16.40 -1.82 3.07
N ALA A 130 15.49 -1.62 2.13
CA ALA A 130 14.06 -1.84 2.39
C ALA A 130 13.77 -3.31 2.70
N LEU A 131 14.33 -4.22 1.91
CA LEU A 131 14.16 -5.65 2.14
C LEU A 131 14.68 -6.05 3.53
N ALA A 132 15.87 -5.58 3.90
CA ALA A 132 16.46 -5.87 5.20
C ALA A 132 15.57 -5.34 6.35
N ALA A 133 15.04 -4.14 6.21
CA ALA A 133 14.19 -3.53 7.24
C ALA A 133 12.89 -4.32 7.44
N PHE A 134 12.25 -4.73 6.35
CA PHE A 134 11.01 -5.52 6.44
C PHE A 134 11.28 -6.94 6.96
N GLU A 135 12.34 -7.58 6.51
CA GLU A 135 12.71 -8.91 7.01
C GLU A 135 13.02 -8.88 8.51
N LYS A 136 13.79 -7.89 8.95
CA LYS A 136 14.13 -7.73 10.37
C LYS A 136 12.86 -7.58 11.22
N ARG A 137 11.92 -6.77 10.76
CA ARG A 137 10.68 -6.54 11.51
C ARG A 137 9.81 -7.79 11.54
N LEU A 138 9.72 -8.53 10.43
CA LEU A 138 8.95 -9.78 10.39
C LEU A 138 9.57 -10.85 11.27
N ASN A 139 10.89 -11.00 11.22
CA ASN A 139 11.60 -12.02 12.02
C ASN A 139 11.58 -11.70 13.52
N GLY A 140 11.51 -10.44 13.89
CA GLY A 140 11.46 -10.01 15.29
C GLY A 140 10.11 -10.15 15.96
N ARG A 141 9.11 -10.71 15.26
CA ARG A 141 7.75 -10.85 15.79
C ARG A 141 7.56 -12.03 16.75
N ASN A 142 8.43 -12.94 16.76
CA ASN A 142 8.26 -14.19 17.52
C ASN A 142 7.98 -14.00 19.03
#